data_2da7559656130a9a88aac7163f0f8521
#
_entry.id   2da7559656130a9a88aac7163f0f8521
#
_cell.length_a   1.000
_cell.length_b   1.000
_cell.length_c   1.000
_cell.angle_alpha   90.00
_cell.angle_beta   90.00
_cell.angle_gamma   90.00
#
_symmetry.space_group_name_H-M   'P 1'
#
loop_
_entity.id
_entity.type
_entity.pdbx_description
1 polymer ?
#
loop_
_entity_poly.entity_id
_entity_poly.type
_entity_poly.pdbx_seq_one_letter_code
_entity_poly.pdbx_strand_id
1 'polypeptide(L)'
;LSEHRHDFSANSRFYEDTEHFLRQEERDNFNNQIILIKGARAFQLEYSAGFLQKQSHSTILEVDLDAMVHNLNHFRSLTDAHIAVMVKAFSYGSGSREIASLLQYHRVDYLMVAFADEGIELRAAGITIPIAVMNPEREAFDNMIMFNLEPEIYALDILEDFNRALNKHGIKRFPVHIKLNTGMNRSGFDEQDLPHLLEFFQTERSVYIRSMFSHLAGSDETVHDEFTLGQIPL
;
A
#
# COMPACT_ATOMS: atom_id res chain seq x y z
N LEU A 1 -34.63 11.59 23.95
CA LEU A 1 -34.19 11.07 25.26
C LEU A 1 -34.31 12.13 26.38
N SER A 2 -34.10 13.42 26.08
CA SER A 2 -34.18 14.49 27.08
C SER A 2 -35.62 14.66 27.68
N GLU A 3 -36.65 14.37 26.89
CA GLU A 3 -38.07 14.54 27.28
C GLU A 3 -38.56 13.41 28.18
N HIS A 4 -37.88 12.25 28.25
CA HIS A 4 -38.27 11.07 29.03
C HIS A 4 -37.31 10.73 30.18
N ARG A 5 -36.53 11.70 30.66
CA ARG A 5 -35.58 11.48 31.76
C ARG A 5 -36.25 11.00 33.07
N HIS A 6 -37.53 11.31 33.25
CA HIS A 6 -38.31 10.93 34.42
C HIS A 6 -38.66 9.44 34.49
N ASP A 7 -38.54 8.71 33.36
CA ASP A 7 -38.87 7.29 33.26
C ASP A 7 -37.70 6.38 33.67
N PHE A 8 -36.53 6.95 34.01
CA PHE A 8 -35.32 6.22 34.32
C PHE A 8 -34.99 6.29 35.83
N SER A 9 -34.22 5.32 36.31
CA SER A 9 -33.80 5.27 37.71
C SER A 9 -32.86 6.43 38.07
N ALA A 10 -32.73 6.78 39.35
CA ALA A 10 -31.85 7.83 39.84
C ALA A 10 -30.36 7.61 39.52
N ASN A 11 -29.98 6.38 39.16
CA ASN A 11 -28.62 6.00 38.82
C ASN A 11 -28.36 6.02 37.31
N SER A 12 -29.29 6.50 36.47
CA SER A 12 -29.13 6.56 35.01
C SER A 12 -28.27 7.76 34.60
N ARG A 13 -27.32 7.52 33.72
CA ARG A 13 -26.50 8.56 33.09
C ARG A 13 -26.93 8.74 31.63
N PHE A 14 -26.86 9.95 31.13
CA PHE A 14 -27.30 10.30 29.77
C PHE A 14 -26.17 10.98 29.03
N TYR A 15 -25.90 10.49 27.81
CA TYR A 15 -24.91 11.00 26.92
C TYR A 15 -25.58 11.46 25.61
N GLU A 16 -25.07 12.46 24.96
CA GLU A 16 -25.60 12.97 23.69
C GLU A 16 -25.44 11.97 22.57
N ASP A 17 -24.27 11.34 22.53
CA ASP A 17 -23.88 10.33 21.55
C ASP A 17 -22.85 9.34 22.15
N THR A 18 -22.44 8.37 21.34
CA THR A 18 -21.44 7.36 21.71
C THR A 18 -20.06 7.98 21.98
N GLU A 19 -19.69 9.00 21.22
CA GLU A 19 -18.40 9.67 21.40
C GLU A 19 -18.33 10.44 22.73
N HIS A 20 -19.43 11.07 23.12
CA HIS A 20 -19.57 11.74 24.42
C HIS A 20 -19.45 10.74 25.58
N PHE A 21 -20.07 9.55 25.44
CA PHE A 21 -19.91 8.46 26.41
C PHE A 21 -18.44 8.03 26.52
N LEU A 22 -17.75 7.77 25.40
CA LEU A 22 -16.36 7.32 25.39
C LEU A 22 -15.37 8.33 25.98
N ARG A 23 -15.70 9.64 25.90
CA ARG A 23 -14.87 10.71 26.50
C ARG A 23 -15.08 10.90 28.00
N GLN A 24 -16.28 10.63 28.49
CA GLN A 24 -16.64 10.91 29.90
C GLN A 24 -16.50 9.71 30.84
N GLU A 25 -16.56 8.48 30.31
CA GLU A 25 -16.49 7.30 31.15
C GLU A 25 -15.08 6.71 31.16
N GLU A 26 -14.70 6.25 32.37
CA GLU A 26 -13.47 5.48 32.56
C GLU A 26 -13.82 3.99 32.52
N ARG A 27 -12.99 3.21 31.83
CA ARG A 27 -13.19 1.75 31.68
C ARG A 27 -13.27 1.04 33.04
N ASP A 28 -12.50 1.50 34.01
CA ASP A 28 -12.43 0.90 35.35
C ASP A 28 -13.75 1.01 36.15
N ASN A 29 -14.64 1.91 35.75
CA ASN A 29 -15.98 2.02 36.34
C ASN A 29 -16.89 0.81 36.04
N PHE A 30 -16.52 -0.02 35.08
CA PHE A 30 -17.32 -1.15 34.56
C PHE A 30 -16.70 -2.52 34.88
N ASN A 31 -15.82 -2.60 35.87
CA ASN A 31 -15.17 -3.85 36.25
C ASN A 31 -16.16 -4.85 36.93
N ASN A 32 -15.99 -6.15 36.60
CA ASN A 32 -16.76 -7.26 37.14
C ASN A 32 -18.29 -7.15 36.95
N GLN A 33 -18.72 -6.58 35.85
CA GLN A 33 -20.11 -6.40 35.48
C GLN A 33 -20.44 -7.11 34.17
N ILE A 34 -21.70 -7.56 34.06
CA ILE A 34 -22.27 -8.00 32.78
C ILE A 34 -22.99 -6.80 32.18
N ILE A 35 -22.55 -6.36 31.00
CA ILE A 35 -23.06 -5.16 30.36
C ILE A 35 -23.85 -5.55 29.12
N LEU A 36 -25.13 -5.17 29.07
CA LEU A 36 -25.97 -5.29 27.89
C LEU A 36 -25.89 -4.00 27.08
N ILE A 37 -25.36 -4.08 25.83
CA ILE A 37 -25.34 -2.97 24.91
C ILE A 37 -26.42 -3.17 23.84
N LYS A 38 -27.38 -2.22 23.76
CA LYS A 38 -28.50 -2.31 22.83
C LYS A 38 -28.85 -0.92 22.27
N GLY A 39 -29.00 -0.83 20.98
CA GLY A 39 -29.43 0.41 20.29
C GLY A 39 -29.47 0.27 18.77
N ALA A 40 -29.88 1.35 18.08
CA ALA A 40 -29.90 1.40 16.65
C ALA A 40 -28.47 1.56 16.08
N ARG A 41 -28.24 1.10 14.82
CA ARG A 41 -26.94 1.21 14.13
C ARG A 41 -26.38 2.63 14.07
N ALA A 42 -27.28 3.62 14.05
CA ALA A 42 -26.88 5.04 14.04
C ALA A 42 -26.03 5.46 15.25
N PHE A 43 -26.09 4.70 16.37
CA PHE A 43 -25.29 4.99 17.55
C PHE A 43 -23.89 4.37 17.56
N GLN A 44 -23.58 3.54 16.56
CA GLN A 44 -22.25 2.92 16.43
C GLN A 44 -21.76 2.28 17.75
N LEU A 45 -22.61 1.50 18.40
CA LEU A 45 -22.37 0.96 19.75
C LEU A 45 -21.23 -0.08 19.80
N GLU A 46 -20.75 -0.55 18.66
CA GLU A 46 -19.54 -1.35 18.51
C GLU A 46 -18.32 -0.67 19.12
N TYR A 47 -18.19 0.66 19.03
CA TYR A 47 -17.11 1.39 19.68
C TYR A 47 -17.21 1.33 21.21
N SER A 48 -18.43 1.44 21.76
CA SER A 48 -18.68 1.25 23.20
C SER A 48 -18.37 -0.17 23.63
N ALA A 49 -18.74 -1.18 22.82
CA ALA A 49 -18.42 -2.58 23.11
C ALA A 49 -16.90 -2.81 23.15
N GLY A 50 -16.16 -2.27 22.19
CA GLY A 50 -14.70 -2.33 22.16
C GLY A 50 -14.05 -1.65 23.37
N PHE A 51 -14.56 -0.49 23.77
CA PHE A 51 -14.10 0.25 24.95
C PHE A 51 -14.32 -0.54 26.26
N LEU A 52 -15.49 -1.17 26.41
CA LEU A 52 -15.86 -1.89 27.64
C LEU A 52 -15.29 -3.32 27.70
N GLN A 53 -14.87 -3.88 26.56
CA GLN A 53 -14.33 -5.23 26.49
C GLN A 53 -13.00 -5.31 27.24
N LYS A 54 -12.91 -6.23 28.21
CA LYS A 54 -11.64 -6.53 28.87
C LYS A 54 -10.73 -7.23 27.86
N GLN A 55 -9.69 -6.53 27.42
CA GLN A 55 -8.63 -7.17 26.63
C GLN A 55 -7.83 -8.07 27.59
N SER A 56 -8.08 -9.36 27.53
CA SER A 56 -7.34 -10.35 28.31
C SER A 56 -5.99 -10.72 27.68
N HIS A 57 -5.83 -10.40 26.38
CA HIS A 57 -4.59 -10.60 25.65
C HIS A 57 -4.37 -9.38 24.75
N SER A 58 -3.19 -8.79 24.83
CA SER A 58 -2.69 -7.84 23.84
C SER A 58 -1.68 -8.58 22.98
N THR A 59 -1.99 -8.77 21.70
CA THR A 59 -0.98 -9.14 20.73
C THR A 59 -0.28 -7.86 20.30
N ILE A 60 1.02 -7.77 20.55
CA ILE A 60 1.85 -6.62 20.17
C ILE A 60 2.69 -7.08 18.99
N LEU A 61 2.63 -6.36 17.88
CA LEU A 61 3.60 -6.45 16.81
C LEU A 61 4.68 -5.41 17.08
N GLU A 62 5.88 -5.86 17.41
CA GLU A 62 7.05 -5.01 17.57
C GLU A 62 7.88 -5.04 16.30
N VAL A 63 8.17 -3.86 15.74
CA VAL A 63 8.96 -3.70 14.53
C VAL A 63 10.29 -3.05 14.91
N ASP A 64 11.38 -3.79 14.74
CA ASP A 64 12.73 -3.29 14.97
C ASP A 64 13.24 -2.56 13.72
N LEU A 65 13.26 -1.24 13.76
CA LEU A 65 13.71 -0.39 12.66
C LEU A 65 15.22 -0.47 12.43
N ASP A 66 16.02 -0.72 13.48
CA ASP A 66 17.47 -0.86 13.35
C ASP A 66 17.82 -2.17 12.63
N ALA A 67 17.07 -3.24 12.90
CA ALA A 67 17.19 -4.50 12.16
C ALA A 67 16.81 -4.35 10.68
N MET A 68 15.80 -3.53 10.36
CA MET A 68 15.46 -3.21 8.96
C MET A 68 16.59 -2.45 8.25
N VAL A 69 17.19 -1.48 8.91
CA VAL A 69 18.36 -0.73 8.37
C VAL A 69 19.55 -1.66 8.19
N HIS A 70 19.80 -2.56 9.14
CA HIS A 70 20.85 -3.58 9.02
C HIS A 70 20.63 -4.43 7.76
N ASN A 71 19.42 -4.93 7.56
CA ASN A 71 19.08 -5.73 6.38
C ASN A 71 19.24 -4.94 5.08
N LEU A 72 18.78 -3.69 5.03
CA LEU A 72 18.98 -2.82 3.87
C LEU A 72 20.47 -2.64 3.54
N ASN A 73 21.29 -2.40 4.54
CA ASN A 73 22.74 -2.25 4.36
C ASN A 73 23.41 -3.57 3.95
N HIS A 74 22.91 -4.70 4.43
CA HIS A 74 23.39 -6.01 3.97
C HIS A 74 23.13 -6.18 2.47
N PHE A 75 21.90 -5.93 1.99
CA PHE A 75 21.62 -6.00 0.54
C PHE A 75 22.47 -5.03 -0.26
N ARG A 76 22.69 -3.81 0.23
CA ARG A 76 23.58 -2.85 -0.42
C ARG A 76 25.02 -3.32 -0.53
N SER A 77 25.49 -4.11 0.41
CA SER A 77 26.85 -4.67 0.36
C SER A 77 27.03 -5.75 -0.67
N LEU A 78 25.93 -6.32 -1.18
CA LEU A 78 25.94 -7.40 -2.19
C LEU A 78 25.90 -6.90 -3.63
N THR A 79 25.54 -5.64 -3.84
CA THR A 79 25.37 -5.09 -5.21
C THR A 79 25.54 -3.57 -5.24
N ASP A 80 26.06 -3.06 -6.36
CA ASP A 80 26.10 -1.62 -6.66
C ASP A 80 24.80 -1.15 -7.39
N ALA A 81 23.83 -2.03 -7.60
CA ALA A 81 22.59 -1.70 -8.28
C ALA A 81 21.68 -0.81 -7.40
N HIS A 82 20.78 -0.11 -8.06
CA HIS A 82 19.70 0.63 -7.39
C HIS A 82 18.76 -0.32 -6.65
N ILE A 83 18.27 0.14 -5.47
CA ILE A 83 17.39 -0.65 -4.61
C ILE A 83 15.98 -0.06 -4.63
N ALA A 84 15.03 -0.88 -5.05
CA ALA A 84 13.60 -0.62 -4.92
C ALA A 84 13.02 -1.46 -3.79
N VAL A 85 12.30 -0.84 -2.85
CA VAL A 85 11.75 -1.52 -1.69
C VAL A 85 10.22 -1.58 -1.76
N MET A 86 9.68 -2.78 -1.62
CA MET A 86 8.23 -3.01 -1.59
C MET A 86 7.65 -2.66 -0.22
N VAL A 87 6.69 -1.73 -0.18
CA VAL A 87 6.02 -1.25 1.03
C VAL A 87 4.49 -1.38 0.97
N LYS A 88 3.99 -2.25 0.10
CA LYS A 88 2.56 -2.54 -0.08
C LYS A 88 1.91 -3.11 1.18
N ALA A 89 0.57 -3.09 1.22
CA ALA A 89 -0.23 -3.67 2.30
C ALA A 89 0.19 -3.14 3.67
N PHE A 90 0.28 -1.81 3.79
CA PHE A 90 0.71 -1.15 5.03
C PHE A 90 2.11 -1.63 5.50
N SER A 91 3.05 -1.79 4.54
CA SER A 91 4.37 -2.41 4.76
C SER A 91 4.24 -3.79 5.41
N TYR A 92 3.35 -4.63 4.84
CA TYR A 92 3.00 -5.95 5.37
C TYR A 92 2.49 -5.91 6.83
N GLY A 93 1.77 -4.85 7.18
CA GLY A 93 1.22 -4.65 8.52
C GLY A 93 2.13 -3.95 9.52
N SER A 94 3.33 -3.55 9.11
CA SER A 94 4.34 -2.95 10.00
C SER A 94 4.29 -1.42 10.08
N GLY A 95 3.41 -0.75 9.32
CA GLY A 95 3.27 0.71 9.28
C GLY A 95 3.91 1.34 8.05
N SER A 96 3.10 1.92 7.15
CA SER A 96 3.60 2.42 5.86
C SER A 96 4.43 3.70 6.02
N ARG A 97 4.00 4.63 6.86
CA ARG A 97 4.60 5.96 6.97
C ARG A 97 5.98 5.90 7.62
N GLU A 98 6.09 5.21 8.73
CA GLU A 98 7.32 5.07 9.51
C GLU A 98 8.39 4.37 8.68
N ILE A 99 8.02 3.25 8.03
CA ILE A 99 8.95 2.47 7.21
C ILE A 99 9.34 3.23 5.95
N ALA A 100 8.39 3.85 5.24
CA ALA A 100 8.72 4.64 4.06
C ALA A 100 9.61 5.84 4.38
N SER A 101 9.39 6.51 5.54
CA SER A 101 10.23 7.61 6.01
C SER A 101 11.64 7.14 6.35
N LEU A 102 11.76 5.98 7.01
CA LEU A 102 13.05 5.35 7.31
C LEU A 102 13.81 5.04 6.02
N LEU A 103 13.15 4.40 5.05
CA LEU A 103 13.74 4.03 3.77
C LEU A 103 14.17 5.26 2.96
N GLN A 104 13.34 6.31 2.95
CA GLN A 104 13.69 7.60 2.32
C GLN A 104 14.90 8.25 3.00
N TYR A 105 14.94 8.28 4.35
CA TYR A 105 16.09 8.79 5.11
C TYR A 105 17.37 8.03 4.76
N HIS A 106 17.28 6.70 4.62
CA HIS A 106 18.38 5.83 4.21
C HIS A 106 18.60 5.81 2.68
N ARG A 107 17.94 6.69 1.91
CA ARG A 107 18.18 6.93 0.48
C ARG A 107 18.04 5.67 -0.37
N VAL A 108 16.94 4.93 -0.20
CA VAL A 108 16.57 3.94 -1.22
C VAL A 108 16.16 4.66 -2.50
N ASP A 109 16.37 4.03 -3.65
CA ASP A 109 16.13 4.66 -4.94
C ASP A 109 14.65 4.74 -5.29
N TYR A 110 13.88 3.71 -4.91
CA TYR A 110 12.45 3.57 -5.18
C TYR A 110 11.70 2.95 -4.02
N LEU A 111 10.45 3.38 -3.85
CA LEU A 111 9.43 2.60 -3.15
C LEU A 111 8.48 1.98 -4.17
N MET A 112 7.95 0.81 -3.83
CA MET A 112 6.96 0.11 -4.65
C MET A 112 5.72 -0.20 -3.80
N VAL A 113 4.54 0.13 -4.33
CA VAL A 113 3.25 -0.11 -3.68
C VAL A 113 2.36 -0.98 -4.56
N ALA A 114 1.30 -1.58 -4.00
CA ALA A 114 0.39 -2.38 -4.80
C ALA A 114 -0.57 -1.49 -5.61
N PHE A 115 -1.17 -0.48 -4.99
CA PHE A 115 -2.21 0.36 -5.57
C PHE A 115 -1.88 1.85 -5.44
N ALA A 116 -2.54 2.67 -6.25
CA ALA A 116 -2.33 4.12 -6.26
C ALA A 116 -2.64 4.79 -4.92
N ASP A 117 -3.67 4.31 -4.20
CA ASP A 117 -4.08 4.88 -2.91
C ASP A 117 -2.96 4.78 -1.86
N GLU A 118 -2.24 3.66 -1.81
CA GLU A 118 -1.07 3.51 -0.94
C GLU A 118 0.02 4.55 -1.26
N GLY A 119 0.27 4.78 -2.56
CA GLY A 119 1.23 5.79 -3.01
C GLY A 119 0.80 7.21 -2.65
N ILE A 120 -0.50 7.53 -2.76
CA ILE A 120 -1.08 8.82 -2.37
C ILE A 120 -0.92 9.04 -0.87
N GLU A 121 -1.18 8.04 -0.04
CA GLU A 121 -0.96 8.11 1.41
C GLU A 121 0.50 8.40 1.74
N LEU A 122 1.44 7.76 1.05
CA LEU A 122 2.87 8.02 1.22
C LEU A 122 3.24 9.45 0.79
N ARG A 123 2.70 9.95 -0.31
CA ARG A 123 2.88 11.37 -0.72
C ARG A 123 2.36 12.33 0.33
N ALA A 124 1.16 12.06 0.88
CA ALA A 124 0.58 12.87 1.97
C ALA A 124 1.42 12.82 3.25
N ALA A 125 2.15 11.73 3.49
CA ALA A 125 3.11 11.59 4.58
C ALA A 125 4.48 12.27 4.33
N GLY A 126 4.67 12.96 3.18
CA GLY A 126 5.90 13.67 2.85
C GLY A 126 6.98 12.84 2.15
N ILE A 127 6.63 11.68 1.63
CA ILE A 127 7.55 10.87 0.82
C ILE A 127 7.73 11.53 -0.55
N THR A 128 8.96 11.82 -0.93
CA THR A 128 9.32 12.53 -2.17
C THR A 128 10.08 11.67 -3.17
N ILE A 129 10.71 10.58 -2.74
CA ILE A 129 11.40 9.65 -3.64
C ILE A 129 10.42 8.99 -4.62
N PRO A 130 10.86 8.48 -5.77
CA PRO A 130 10.02 7.81 -6.74
C PRO A 130 9.21 6.67 -6.12
N ILE A 131 7.95 6.54 -6.54
CA ILE A 131 7.04 5.47 -6.10
C ILE A 131 6.48 4.79 -7.35
N ALA A 132 6.71 3.49 -7.48
CA ALA A 132 6.12 2.65 -8.51
C ALA A 132 4.86 1.94 -7.99
N VAL A 133 3.81 1.91 -8.83
CA VAL A 133 2.52 1.24 -8.54
C VAL A 133 2.43 -0.03 -9.35
N MET A 134 2.32 -1.18 -8.66
CA MET A 134 2.38 -2.50 -9.28
C MET A 134 1.08 -2.92 -9.98
N ASN A 135 -0.07 -2.41 -9.53
CA ASN A 135 -1.38 -2.68 -10.13
C ASN A 135 -2.05 -1.34 -10.46
N PRO A 136 -1.67 -0.70 -11.57
CA PRO A 136 -2.28 0.56 -12.00
C PRO A 136 -3.70 0.31 -12.50
N GLU A 137 -4.68 0.78 -11.77
CA GLU A 137 -6.10 0.73 -12.15
C GLU A 137 -6.44 1.94 -13.01
N ARG A 138 -7.27 1.75 -14.05
CA ARG A 138 -7.64 2.80 -15.01
C ARG A 138 -8.30 4.00 -14.32
N GLU A 139 -9.11 3.73 -13.32
CA GLU A 139 -9.82 4.74 -12.51
C GLU A 139 -8.86 5.61 -11.69
N ALA A 140 -7.66 5.11 -11.42
CA ALA A 140 -6.64 5.81 -10.63
C ALA A 140 -5.63 6.60 -11.49
N PHE A 141 -5.66 6.52 -12.83
CA PHE A 141 -4.66 7.14 -13.69
C PHE A 141 -4.54 8.65 -13.50
N ASP A 142 -5.65 9.38 -13.41
CA ASP A 142 -5.62 10.81 -13.16
C ASP A 142 -4.93 11.15 -11.82
N ASN A 143 -5.19 10.35 -10.78
CA ASN A 143 -4.53 10.48 -9.48
C ASN A 143 -3.05 10.11 -9.54
N MET A 144 -2.70 9.03 -10.22
CA MET A 144 -1.29 8.64 -10.40
C MET A 144 -0.49 9.76 -11.07
N ILE A 145 -1.05 10.37 -12.10
CA ILE A 145 -0.46 11.53 -12.79
C ILE A 145 -0.29 12.71 -11.81
N MET A 146 -1.36 13.05 -11.08
CA MET A 146 -1.36 14.19 -10.14
C MET A 146 -0.33 14.03 -9.01
N PHE A 147 -0.18 12.82 -8.48
CA PHE A 147 0.73 12.54 -7.38
C PHE A 147 2.11 12.02 -7.82
N ASN A 148 2.38 12.05 -9.12
CA ASN A 148 3.64 11.57 -9.71
C ASN A 148 3.99 10.15 -9.24
N LEU A 149 3.04 9.22 -9.44
CA LEU A 149 3.18 7.78 -9.17
C LEU A 149 3.41 7.05 -10.48
N GLU A 150 4.47 6.26 -10.56
CA GLU A 150 4.97 5.64 -11.78
C GLU A 150 4.33 4.25 -11.96
N PRO A 151 3.56 3.98 -13.06
CA PRO A 151 2.89 2.68 -13.21
C PRO A 151 3.83 1.56 -13.64
N GLU A 152 3.63 0.36 -13.09
CA GLU A 152 4.02 -0.90 -13.73
C GLU A 152 3.11 -1.14 -14.93
N ILE A 153 3.68 -1.37 -16.08
CA ILE A 153 2.95 -1.70 -17.31
C ILE A 153 3.23 -3.16 -17.66
N TYR A 154 2.19 -3.96 -17.64
CA TYR A 154 2.24 -5.39 -17.85
C TYR A 154 1.42 -5.89 -19.06
N ALA A 155 0.73 -4.97 -19.77
CA ALA A 155 -0.08 -5.27 -20.96
C ALA A 155 -0.21 -4.01 -21.82
N LEU A 156 -0.37 -4.21 -23.15
CA LEU A 156 -0.48 -3.10 -24.12
C LEU A 156 -1.70 -2.22 -23.89
N ASP A 157 -2.83 -2.79 -23.56
CA ASP A 157 -4.08 -2.06 -23.32
C ASP A 157 -3.94 -1.10 -22.11
N ILE A 158 -3.24 -1.50 -21.05
CA ILE A 158 -2.92 -0.64 -19.91
C ILE A 158 -2.00 0.51 -20.34
N LEU A 159 -1.00 0.23 -21.17
CA LEU A 159 -0.07 1.23 -21.70
C LEU A 159 -0.79 2.28 -22.55
N GLU A 160 -1.65 1.82 -23.47
CA GLU A 160 -2.45 2.70 -24.33
C GLU A 160 -3.42 3.57 -23.54
N ASP A 161 -4.10 2.98 -22.56
CA ASP A 161 -5.05 3.68 -21.69
C ASP A 161 -4.35 4.74 -20.86
N PHE A 162 -3.20 4.41 -20.26
CA PHE A 162 -2.39 5.37 -19.52
C PHE A 162 -1.86 6.50 -20.41
N ASN A 163 -1.40 6.16 -21.64
CA ASN A 163 -0.97 7.14 -22.63
C ASN A 163 -2.11 8.11 -23.02
N ARG A 164 -3.34 7.59 -23.16
CA ARG A 164 -4.54 8.44 -23.39
C ARG A 164 -4.80 9.40 -22.22
N ALA A 165 -4.65 8.93 -20.99
CA ALA A 165 -4.78 9.78 -19.82
C ALA A 165 -3.72 10.89 -19.80
N LEU A 166 -2.46 10.57 -20.06
CA LEU A 166 -1.37 11.56 -20.14
C LEU A 166 -1.63 12.62 -21.23
N ASN A 167 -2.07 12.18 -22.42
CA ASN A 167 -2.38 13.08 -23.53
C ASN A 167 -3.54 14.03 -23.20
N LYS A 168 -4.58 13.57 -22.47
CA LYS A 168 -5.67 14.40 -21.95
C LYS A 168 -5.17 15.51 -21.02
N HIS A 169 -4.14 15.23 -20.22
CA HIS A 169 -3.49 16.20 -19.32
C HIS A 169 -2.37 17.01 -20.01
N GLY A 170 -2.06 16.76 -21.28
CA GLY A 170 -0.97 17.43 -22.01
C GLY A 170 0.42 17.08 -21.49
N ILE A 171 0.58 15.98 -20.77
CA ILE A 171 1.84 15.55 -20.16
C ILE A 171 2.64 14.75 -21.15
N LYS A 172 3.94 15.03 -21.19
CA LYS A 172 4.91 14.34 -22.04
C LYS A 172 6.06 13.79 -21.19
N ARG A 173 6.59 12.63 -21.61
CA ARG A 173 7.72 11.98 -20.97
C ARG A 173 7.46 11.58 -19.50
N PHE A 174 6.33 10.92 -19.27
CA PHE A 174 6.06 10.30 -17.98
C PHE A 174 6.77 8.96 -17.86
N PRO A 175 7.41 8.64 -16.71
CA PRO A 175 8.12 7.37 -16.50
C PRO A 175 7.15 6.21 -16.33
N VAL A 176 7.50 5.07 -16.94
CA VAL A 176 6.79 3.81 -16.76
C VAL A 176 7.77 2.66 -16.55
N HIS A 177 7.33 1.63 -15.85
CA HIS A 177 8.12 0.42 -15.59
C HIS A 177 7.50 -0.76 -16.33
N ILE A 178 8.28 -1.39 -17.21
CA ILE A 178 7.79 -2.51 -18.02
C ILE A 178 8.02 -3.82 -17.28
N LYS A 179 6.94 -4.57 -17.07
CA LYS A 179 6.99 -5.91 -16.53
C LYS A 179 7.12 -6.95 -17.63
N LEU A 180 8.14 -7.80 -17.52
CA LEU A 180 8.34 -8.95 -18.42
C LEU A 180 7.89 -10.24 -17.72
N ASN A 181 7.22 -11.12 -18.47
CA ASN A 181 6.94 -12.48 -18.04
C ASN A 181 8.10 -13.39 -18.44
N THR A 182 8.95 -13.75 -17.50
CA THR A 182 10.08 -14.66 -17.72
C THR A 182 9.85 -16.06 -17.15
N GLY A 183 8.57 -16.40 -16.86
CA GLY A 183 8.22 -17.75 -16.41
C GLY A 183 7.30 -17.81 -15.18
N MET A 184 7.04 -16.71 -14.48
CA MET A 184 6.08 -16.70 -13.37
C MET A 184 4.63 -16.84 -13.84
N ASN A 185 4.31 -16.44 -15.08
CA ASN A 185 3.00 -16.57 -15.71
C ASN A 185 1.84 -15.94 -14.91
N ARG A 186 2.10 -14.80 -14.25
CA ARG A 186 1.07 -14.04 -13.53
C ARG A 186 0.68 -12.74 -14.25
N SER A 187 1.66 -11.96 -14.64
CA SER A 187 1.51 -10.69 -15.38
C SER A 187 2.84 -10.33 -16.04
N GLY A 188 2.79 -9.51 -17.09
CA GLY A 188 3.96 -9.05 -17.83
C GLY A 188 3.85 -9.41 -19.30
N PHE A 189 4.64 -8.73 -20.12
CA PHE A 189 4.74 -8.97 -21.55
C PHE A 189 5.50 -10.26 -21.82
N ASP A 190 4.94 -11.10 -22.67
CA ASP A 190 5.61 -12.27 -23.23
C ASP A 190 6.52 -11.84 -24.41
N GLU A 191 7.44 -12.70 -24.82
CA GLU A 191 8.35 -12.43 -25.96
C GLU A 191 7.61 -12.01 -27.23
N GLN A 192 6.46 -12.63 -27.50
CA GLN A 192 5.61 -12.32 -28.66
C GLN A 192 5.01 -10.92 -28.63
N ASP A 193 4.92 -10.26 -27.47
CA ASP A 193 4.34 -8.93 -27.31
C ASP A 193 5.38 -7.83 -27.55
N LEU A 194 6.68 -8.15 -27.46
CA LEU A 194 7.78 -7.19 -27.56
C LEU A 194 7.80 -6.39 -28.87
N PRO A 195 7.50 -6.95 -30.05
CA PRO A 195 7.44 -6.17 -31.29
C PRO A 195 6.41 -5.03 -31.20
N HIS A 196 5.21 -5.30 -30.66
CA HIS A 196 4.15 -4.29 -30.52
C HIS A 196 4.52 -3.24 -29.47
N LEU A 197 5.17 -3.67 -28.38
CA LEU A 197 5.68 -2.76 -27.36
C LEU A 197 6.73 -1.80 -27.94
N LEU A 198 7.65 -2.30 -28.75
CA LEU A 198 8.67 -1.49 -29.41
C LEU A 198 8.06 -0.50 -30.40
N GLU A 199 7.08 -0.93 -31.21
CA GLU A 199 6.34 -0.07 -32.14
C GLU A 199 5.65 1.08 -31.40
N PHE A 200 5.00 0.80 -30.27
CA PHE A 200 4.37 1.81 -29.43
C PHE A 200 5.39 2.90 -29.01
N PHE A 201 6.54 2.52 -28.46
CA PHE A 201 7.57 3.48 -28.02
C PHE A 201 8.31 4.21 -29.17
N GLN A 202 8.23 3.70 -30.39
CA GLN A 202 8.72 4.43 -31.56
C GLN A 202 7.79 5.59 -31.99
N THR A 203 6.48 5.42 -31.80
CA THR A 203 5.45 6.37 -32.24
C THR A 203 5.02 7.33 -31.14
N GLU A 204 4.87 6.84 -29.91
CA GLU A 204 4.36 7.59 -28.77
C GLU A 204 5.50 8.24 -27.95
N ARG A 205 5.25 9.46 -27.45
CA ARG A 205 6.24 10.27 -26.72
C ARG A 205 5.77 10.74 -25.36
N SER A 206 4.56 10.40 -24.97
CA SER A 206 3.99 10.80 -23.66
C SER A 206 4.56 9.99 -22.53
N VAL A 207 5.09 8.79 -22.82
CA VAL A 207 5.75 7.91 -21.84
C VAL A 207 7.19 7.61 -22.25
N TYR A 208 8.00 7.22 -21.28
CA TYR A 208 9.31 6.59 -21.53
C TYR A 208 9.57 5.46 -20.56
N ILE A 209 10.30 4.46 -21.01
CA ILE A 209 10.69 3.32 -20.18
C ILE A 209 11.74 3.79 -19.17
N ARG A 210 11.38 3.76 -17.89
CA ARG A 210 12.28 4.04 -16.78
C ARG A 210 13.07 2.81 -16.37
N SER A 211 12.39 1.66 -16.30
CA SER A 211 13.01 0.36 -16.06
C SER A 211 12.22 -0.76 -16.71
N MET A 212 12.90 -1.88 -16.89
CA MET A 212 12.28 -3.16 -17.24
C MET A 212 12.65 -4.16 -16.15
N PHE A 213 11.72 -5.00 -15.74
CA PHE A 213 11.95 -5.96 -14.67
C PHE A 213 11.09 -7.21 -14.81
N SER A 214 11.48 -8.27 -14.13
CA SER A 214 10.71 -9.49 -13.99
C SER A 214 10.65 -9.92 -12.53
N HIS A 215 9.98 -11.02 -12.26
CA HIS A 215 9.88 -11.62 -10.94
C HIS A 215 10.52 -13.00 -10.95
N LEU A 216 11.54 -13.19 -10.13
CA LEU A 216 12.17 -14.49 -9.95
C LEU A 216 11.29 -15.35 -9.02
N ALA A 217 10.54 -16.28 -9.61
CA ALA A 217 9.43 -16.94 -8.94
C ALA A 217 9.83 -17.98 -7.88
N GLY A 218 11.08 -18.45 -7.89
CA GLY A 218 11.57 -19.51 -7.00
C GLY A 218 12.97 -19.24 -6.46
N SER A 219 13.42 -17.98 -6.41
CA SER A 219 14.80 -17.63 -6.03
C SER A 219 15.10 -17.79 -4.53
N ASP A 220 14.12 -18.10 -3.72
CA ASP A 220 14.21 -18.31 -2.28
C ASP A 220 14.46 -19.79 -1.89
N GLU A 221 14.35 -20.73 -2.86
CA GLU A 221 14.57 -22.16 -2.63
C GLU A 221 15.57 -22.75 -3.64
N THR A 222 16.61 -23.38 -3.16
CA THR A 222 17.67 -23.95 -4.02
C THR A 222 17.20 -25.04 -4.97
N VAL A 223 16.08 -25.71 -4.68
CA VAL A 223 15.46 -26.70 -5.57
C VAL A 223 15.00 -26.06 -6.91
N HIS A 224 14.84 -24.75 -6.93
CA HIS A 224 14.40 -23.97 -8.10
C HIS A 224 15.53 -23.16 -8.77
N ASP A 225 16.81 -23.40 -8.40
CA ASP A 225 17.95 -22.63 -8.93
C ASP A 225 18.04 -22.72 -10.46
N GLU A 226 17.84 -23.90 -11.05
CA GLU A 226 17.86 -24.10 -12.50
C GLU A 226 16.77 -23.26 -13.21
N PHE A 227 15.58 -23.25 -12.67
CA PHE A 227 14.47 -22.42 -13.17
C PHE A 227 14.79 -20.92 -13.01
N THR A 228 15.28 -20.52 -11.84
CA THR A 228 15.64 -19.13 -11.54
C THR A 228 16.74 -18.63 -12.49
N LEU A 229 17.77 -19.43 -12.71
CA LEU A 229 18.84 -19.12 -13.67
C LEU A 229 18.31 -19.04 -15.11
N GLY A 230 17.34 -19.86 -15.47
CA GLY A 230 16.68 -19.82 -16.76
C GLY A 230 15.83 -18.55 -16.99
N GLN A 231 15.39 -17.85 -15.94
CA GLN A 231 14.64 -16.59 -16.05
C GLN A 231 15.53 -15.36 -16.38
N ILE A 232 16.84 -15.44 -16.13
CA ILE A 232 17.78 -14.31 -16.24
C ILE A 232 18.23 -14.00 -17.68
N PRO A 233 18.40 -14.97 -18.60
CA PRO A 233 18.99 -14.73 -19.94
C PRO A 233 18.01 -14.20 -21.01
N LEU A 234 16.85 -13.67 -20.67
CA LEU A 234 15.90 -13.11 -21.65
C LEU A 234 16.26 -11.68 -22.09
#